data_d3b6ac19358909c98ca6852671daeac0
#
_entry.id   d3b6ac19358909c98ca6852671daeac0
#
_cell.length_a   1.000
_cell.length_b   1.000
_cell.length_c   1.000
_cell.angle_alpha   90.00
_cell.angle_beta   90.00
_cell.angle_gamma   90.00
#
_symmetry.space_group_name_H-M   'P 1'
#
loop_
_entity.id
_entity.type
_entity.pdbx_description
1 polymer ?
#
loop_
_entity_poly.entity_id
_entity_poly.type
_entity_poly.pdbx_seq_one_letter_code
_entity_poly.pdbx_strand_id
1 'polypeptide(L)'
;KESSAASDVYKRQRQEISEKYLENILKVLVQNGFLEGLRGKGGGYRLTRSPDQYTVEEILMLTEGSLAPVTCLTPGASPCARLANCRTYEMWKGLNDLISNYFSHITLADLALPDQAGNDYVI
;
A
#
# COMPACT_ATOMS: atom_id res chain seq x y z
N LYS A 1 -28.48 -12.37 -0.01
CA LYS A 1 -27.53 -11.39 0.51
C LYS A 1 -26.31 -12.07 1.11
N GLU A 2 -25.17 -11.75 0.60
CA GLU A 2 -23.95 -12.36 1.06
C GLU A 2 -23.53 -11.83 2.43
N SER A 3 -23.02 -12.71 3.25
CA SER A 3 -22.43 -12.32 4.51
C SER A 3 -21.04 -11.71 4.26
N SER A 4 -20.56 -10.97 5.24
CA SER A 4 -19.22 -10.41 5.18
C SER A 4 -18.15 -11.48 4.98
N ALA A 5 -18.30 -12.62 5.64
CA ALA A 5 -17.35 -13.72 5.52
C ALA A 5 -17.34 -14.31 4.10
N ALA A 6 -18.50 -14.45 3.49
CA ALA A 6 -18.57 -14.97 2.11
C ALA A 6 -17.91 -14.01 1.13
N SER A 7 -18.11 -12.70 1.34
CA SER A 7 -17.49 -11.69 0.51
C SER A 7 -15.97 -11.72 0.63
N ASP A 8 -15.44 -11.89 1.84
CA ASP A 8 -14.01 -11.98 2.07
C ASP A 8 -13.39 -13.21 1.42
N VAL A 9 -14.08 -14.36 1.50
CA VAL A 9 -13.62 -15.58 0.84
C VAL A 9 -13.55 -15.37 -0.67
N TYR A 10 -14.57 -14.75 -1.24
CA TYR A 10 -14.60 -14.48 -2.67
C TYR A 10 -13.43 -13.57 -3.09
N LYS A 11 -13.19 -12.50 -2.34
CA LYS A 11 -12.10 -11.57 -2.64
C LYS A 11 -10.74 -12.26 -2.55
N ARG A 12 -10.53 -13.08 -1.54
CA ARG A 12 -9.30 -13.85 -1.39
C ARG A 12 -9.05 -14.75 -2.58
N GLN A 13 -10.09 -15.47 -2.99
CA GLN A 13 -9.98 -16.40 -4.10
C GLN A 13 -9.62 -15.67 -5.40
N ARG A 14 -10.21 -14.50 -5.62
CA ARG A 14 -9.92 -13.71 -6.82
C ARG A 14 -8.48 -13.22 -6.84
N GLN A 15 -7.92 -12.87 -5.70
CA GLN A 15 -6.59 -12.30 -5.60
C GLN A 15 -5.53 -13.33 -5.26
N GLU A 16 -5.94 -14.55 -4.93
CA GLU A 16 -5.01 -15.60 -4.50
C GLU A 16 -4.17 -15.18 -3.29
N ILE A 17 -4.74 -14.37 -2.41
CA ILE A 17 -4.07 -13.84 -1.23
C ILE A 17 -4.61 -14.55 0.00
N SER A 18 -3.72 -14.96 0.90
CA SER A 18 -4.15 -15.59 2.15
C SER A 18 -4.94 -14.61 3.00
N GLU A 19 -5.92 -15.14 3.74
CA GLU A 19 -6.77 -14.33 4.60
C GLU A 19 -5.97 -13.60 5.67
N LYS A 20 -5.03 -14.30 6.27
CA LYS A 20 -4.22 -13.73 7.34
C LYS A 20 -3.35 -12.58 6.83
N TYR A 21 -2.76 -12.75 5.65
CA TYR A 21 -1.94 -11.71 5.07
C TYR A 21 -2.77 -10.46 4.74
N LEU A 22 -3.94 -10.67 4.16
CA LEU A 22 -4.86 -9.57 3.85
C LEU A 22 -5.29 -8.85 5.11
N GLU A 23 -5.64 -9.59 6.17
CA GLU A 23 -6.03 -9.00 7.44
C GLU A 23 -4.91 -8.14 8.04
N ASN A 24 -3.68 -8.61 7.95
CA ASN A 24 -2.53 -7.86 8.45
C ASN A 24 -2.34 -6.54 7.71
N ILE A 25 -2.47 -6.58 6.39
CA ILE A 25 -2.37 -5.37 5.57
C ILE A 25 -3.47 -4.38 5.93
N LEU A 26 -4.71 -4.87 6.00
CA LEU A 26 -5.85 -4.01 6.33
C LEU A 26 -5.71 -3.39 7.72
N LYS A 27 -5.21 -4.17 8.68
CA LYS A 27 -4.98 -3.67 10.03
C LYS A 27 -3.97 -2.52 10.05
N VAL A 28 -2.87 -2.66 9.32
CA VAL A 28 -1.87 -1.61 9.23
C VAL A 28 -2.46 -0.35 8.61
N LEU A 29 -3.26 -0.50 7.58
CA LEU A 29 -3.89 0.64 6.91
C LEU A 29 -4.89 1.34 7.83
N VAL A 30 -5.65 0.59 8.64
CA VAL A 30 -6.57 1.16 9.60
C VAL A 30 -5.81 1.93 10.69
N GLN A 31 -4.76 1.34 11.21
CA GLN A 31 -3.96 1.96 12.27
C GLN A 31 -3.34 3.28 11.84
N ASN A 32 -3.10 3.45 10.56
CA ASN A 32 -2.49 4.65 10.02
C ASN A 32 -3.49 5.60 9.37
N GLY A 33 -4.78 5.35 9.55
CA GLY A 33 -5.81 6.27 9.10
C GLY A 33 -6.13 6.20 7.61
N PHE A 34 -5.63 5.20 6.89
CA PHE A 34 -5.90 5.03 5.47
C PHE A 34 -7.26 4.38 5.22
N LEU A 35 -7.71 3.57 6.17
CA LEU A 35 -9.01 2.91 6.12
C LEU A 35 -9.70 3.09 7.45
N GLU A 36 -11.02 2.95 7.43
CA GLU A 36 -11.79 2.85 8.67
C GLU A 36 -12.59 1.55 8.65
N GLY A 37 -12.68 0.91 9.81
CA GLY A 37 -13.47 -0.31 9.93
C GLY A 37 -14.95 0.01 10.05
N LEU A 38 -15.78 -0.79 9.39
CA LEU A 38 -17.22 -0.67 9.48
C LEU A 38 -17.73 -1.73 10.44
N ARG A 39 -18.59 -1.32 11.37
CA ARG A 39 -19.19 -2.23 12.33
C ARG A 39 -20.54 -2.70 11.87
N GLY A 40 -20.98 -3.86 12.38
CA GLY A 40 -22.30 -4.39 12.14
C GLY A 40 -22.35 -5.37 11.00
N LYS A 41 -23.57 -5.72 10.63
CA LYS A 41 -23.86 -6.68 9.59
C LYS A 41 -23.36 -6.15 8.24
N GLY A 42 -22.58 -6.98 7.54
CA GLY A 42 -22.00 -6.55 6.29
C GLY A 42 -20.81 -5.62 6.47
N GLY A 43 -20.20 -5.62 7.67
CA GLY A 43 -19.04 -4.80 7.97
C GLY A 43 -17.89 -5.05 7.01
N GLY A 44 -16.84 -4.30 7.13
CA GLY A 44 -15.69 -4.35 6.27
C GLY A 44 -14.88 -3.11 6.47
N TYR A 45 -14.35 -2.55 5.39
CA TYR A 45 -13.49 -1.38 5.48
C TYR A 45 -13.90 -0.37 4.44
N ARG A 46 -13.72 0.90 4.79
CA ARG A 46 -14.01 2.01 3.89
C ARG A 46 -12.77 2.88 3.78
N LEU A 47 -12.56 3.43 2.59
CA LEU A 47 -11.50 4.40 2.39
C LEU A 47 -11.83 5.69 3.14
N THR A 48 -10.83 6.29 3.77
CA THR A 48 -10.99 7.57 4.48
C THR A 48 -10.82 8.77 3.55
N ARG A 49 -10.29 8.54 2.36
CA ARG A 49 -10.08 9.55 1.33
C ARG A 49 -10.58 9.01 0.00
N SER A 50 -10.78 9.89 -0.98
CA SER A 50 -11.11 9.42 -2.32
C SER A 50 -9.89 8.69 -2.93
N PRO A 51 -10.10 7.72 -3.83
CA PRO A 51 -8.99 6.93 -4.38
C PRO A 51 -7.90 7.73 -5.07
N ASP A 52 -8.22 8.90 -5.61
CA ASP A 52 -7.24 9.74 -6.27
C ASP A 52 -6.31 10.46 -5.28
N GLN A 53 -6.58 10.34 -3.99
CA GLN A 53 -5.77 10.94 -2.94
C GLN A 53 -4.83 9.95 -2.26
N TYR A 54 -4.81 8.70 -2.72
CA TYR A 54 -3.86 7.70 -2.25
C TYR A 54 -2.83 7.44 -3.33
N THR A 55 -1.57 7.66 -3.02
CA THR A 55 -0.51 7.29 -3.95
C THR A 55 -0.06 5.86 -3.68
N VAL A 56 0.40 5.20 -4.71
CA VAL A 56 0.97 3.85 -4.56
C VAL A 56 2.19 3.91 -3.65
N GLU A 57 2.96 4.99 -3.73
CA GLU A 57 4.13 5.17 -2.87
C GLU A 57 3.75 5.12 -1.39
N GLU A 58 2.73 5.90 -0.97
CA GLU A 58 2.29 5.92 0.43
C GLU A 58 1.92 4.54 0.93
N ILE A 59 1.15 3.82 0.12
CA ILE A 59 0.67 2.50 0.51
C ILE A 59 1.82 1.52 0.64
N LEU A 60 2.72 1.51 -0.33
CA LEU A 60 3.86 0.60 -0.31
C LEU A 60 4.84 0.91 0.82
N MET A 61 5.09 2.20 1.08
CA MET A 61 5.93 2.59 2.20
C MET A 61 5.34 2.12 3.52
N LEU A 62 4.03 2.19 3.65
CA LEU A 62 3.35 1.78 4.87
C LEU A 62 3.33 0.26 5.04
N THR A 63 3.06 -0.48 3.97
CA THR A 63 2.92 -1.94 4.05
C THR A 63 4.26 -2.67 3.98
N GLU A 64 5.22 -2.15 3.23
CA GLU A 64 6.52 -2.79 3.06
C GLU A 64 7.61 -2.17 3.94
N GLY A 65 7.36 -0.99 4.48
CA GLY A 65 8.30 -0.28 5.33
C GLY A 65 9.34 0.54 4.55
N SER A 66 9.71 0.09 3.37
CA SER A 66 10.68 0.80 2.54
C SER A 66 10.65 0.26 1.13
N LEU A 67 10.91 1.14 0.17
CA LEU A 67 11.08 0.75 -1.23
C LEU A 67 12.53 0.91 -1.67
N ALA A 68 13.42 1.19 -0.71
CA ALA A 68 14.83 1.42 -1.02
C ALA A 68 15.48 0.16 -1.60
N PRO A 69 16.21 0.29 -2.71
CA PRO A 69 16.86 -0.86 -3.34
C PRO A 69 18.03 -1.40 -2.54
N VAL A 70 18.59 -0.59 -1.64
CA VAL A 70 19.69 -1.01 -0.75
C VAL A 70 19.43 -0.48 0.65
N THR A 71 19.95 -1.17 1.64
CA THR A 71 19.71 -0.86 3.06
C THR A 71 20.13 0.56 3.45
N CYS A 72 21.22 1.05 2.91
CA CYS A 72 21.72 2.38 3.30
C CYS A 72 20.80 3.53 2.86
N LEU A 73 19.86 3.28 1.97
CA LEU A 73 18.89 4.27 1.53
C LEU A 73 17.54 4.13 2.24
N THR A 74 17.42 3.19 3.15
CA THR A 74 16.21 3.00 3.95
C THR A 74 16.00 4.22 4.86
N PRO A 75 14.78 4.75 4.95
CA PRO A 75 14.50 5.88 5.86
C PRO A 75 14.93 5.56 7.29
N GLY A 76 15.66 6.48 7.92
CA GLY A 76 16.15 6.29 9.27
C GLY A 76 17.38 5.41 9.41
N ALA A 77 17.93 4.93 8.30
CA ALA A 77 19.15 4.11 8.37
C ALA A 77 20.34 4.97 8.78
N SER A 78 21.25 4.33 9.54
CA SER A 78 22.52 4.98 9.89
C SER A 78 23.36 5.20 8.63
N PRO A 79 24.16 6.27 8.58
CA PRO A 79 25.05 6.47 7.44
C PRO A 79 25.95 5.26 7.23
N CYS A 80 26.10 4.86 5.97
CA CYS A 80 26.96 3.75 5.62
C CYS A 80 28.42 4.13 5.87
N ALA A 81 29.18 3.24 6.52
CA ALA A 81 30.59 3.50 6.81
C ALA A 81 31.42 3.70 5.54
N ARG A 82 30.93 3.19 4.41
CA ARG A 82 31.62 3.30 3.12
C ARG A 82 31.10 4.42 2.24
N LEU A 83 30.25 5.28 2.76
CA LEU A 83 29.57 6.30 1.96
C LEU A 83 30.55 7.15 1.14
N ALA A 84 31.63 7.59 1.78
CA ALA A 84 32.61 8.46 1.11
C ALA A 84 33.34 7.78 -0.05
N ASN A 85 33.42 6.44 -0.03
CA ASN A 85 34.13 5.67 -1.03
C ASN A 85 33.24 4.74 -1.84
N CYS A 86 31.93 4.85 -1.66
CA CYS A 86 31.00 3.96 -2.33
C CYS A 86 30.80 4.40 -3.78
N ARG A 87 31.26 3.58 -4.71
CA ARG A 87 31.18 3.89 -6.13
C ARG A 87 29.77 3.73 -6.70
N THR A 88 28.91 2.98 -6.03
CA THR A 88 27.56 2.71 -6.51
C THR A 88 26.49 3.53 -5.81
N TYR A 89 26.86 4.35 -4.84
CA TYR A 89 25.89 5.11 -4.06
C TYR A 89 25.00 6.00 -4.94
N GLU A 90 25.60 6.78 -5.81
CA GLU A 90 24.82 7.68 -6.67
C GLU A 90 23.90 6.92 -7.62
N MET A 91 24.34 5.76 -8.09
CA MET A 91 23.51 4.89 -8.92
C MET A 91 22.28 4.41 -8.16
N TRP A 92 22.50 3.88 -6.95
CA TRP A 92 21.40 3.39 -6.12
C TRP A 92 20.47 4.51 -5.67
N LYS A 93 21.03 5.67 -5.35
CA LYS A 93 20.24 6.83 -4.99
C LYS A 93 19.37 7.27 -6.16
N GLY A 94 19.93 7.29 -7.36
CA GLY A 94 19.17 7.60 -8.56
C GLY A 94 18.02 6.64 -8.80
N LEU A 95 18.25 5.34 -8.62
CA LEU A 95 17.20 4.34 -8.74
C LEU A 95 16.13 4.54 -7.66
N ASN A 96 16.55 4.80 -6.43
CA ASN A 96 15.62 5.06 -5.34
C ASN A 96 14.71 6.26 -5.65
N ASP A 97 15.29 7.32 -6.18
CA ASP A 97 14.56 8.52 -6.56
C ASP A 97 13.58 8.22 -7.71
N LEU A 98 13.98 7.39 -8.67
CA LEU A 98 13.10 6.98 -9.76
C LEU A 98 11.91 6.17 -9.25
N ILE A 99 12.16 5.22 -8.33
CA ILE A 99 11.10 4.40 -7.75
C ILE A 99 10.09 5.30 -7.02
N SER A 100 10.58 6.18 -6.17
CA SER A 100 9.74 7.09 -5.40
C SER A 100 8.94 8.00 -6.31
N ASN A 101 9.59 8.60 -7.29
CA ASN A 101 8.93 9.50 -8.22
C ASN A 101 7.86 8.77 -9.04
N TYR A 102 8.18 7.57 -9.50
CA TYR A 102 7.25 6.78 -10.29
C TYR A 102 5.97 6.47 -9.50
N PHE A 103 6.12 5.92 -8.29
CA PHE A 103 4.97 5.52 -7.49
C PHE A 103 4.22 6.68 -6.86
N SER A 104 4.86 7.84 -6.72
CA SER A 104 4.17 9.02 -6.19
C SER A 104 3.19 9.62 -7.19
N HIS A 105 3.30 9.25 -8.44
CA HIS A 105 2.41 9.75 -9.50
C HIS A 105 1.32 8.77 -9.89
N ILE A 106 1.26 7.61 -9.25
CA ILE A 106 0.22 6.61 -9.50
C ILE A 106 -0.70 6.57 -8.29
N THR A 107 -1.99 6.68 -8.52
CA THR A 107 -2.99 6.68 -7.44
C THR A 107 -3.81 5.40 -7.48
N LEU A 108 -4.57 5.16 -6.41
CA LEU A 108 -5.52 4.05 -6.40
C LEU A 108 -6.57 4.21 -7.49
N ALA A 109 -6.97 5.46 -7.78
CA ALA A 109 -7.92 5.73 -8.84
C ALA A 109 -7.41 5.27 -10.19
N ASP A 110 -6.09 5.42 -10.42
CA ASP A 110 -5.49 4.99 -11.68
C ASP A 110 -5.53 3.48 -11.85
N LEU A 111 -5.50 2.74 -10.74
CA LEU A 111 -5.48 1.28 -10.75
C LEU A 111 -6.87 0.66 -10.64
N ALA A 112 -7.86 1.43 -10.26
CA ALA A 112 -9.21 0.93 -10.11
C ALA A 112 -9.84 0.66 -11.47
N LEU A 113 -10.62 -0.42 -11.55
CA LEU A 113 -11.33 -0.73 -12.79
C LEU A 113 -12.53 0.20 -12.94
N PRO A 114 -12.75 0.76 -14.15
CA PRO A 114 -13.85 1.72 -14.36
C PRO A 114 -15.23 1.18 -14.02
N ASP A 115 -15.46 -0.10 -14.25
CA ASP A 115 -16.76 -0.71 -14.00
C ASP A 115 -17.05 -0.97 -12.53
N GLN A 116 -16.08 -0.75 -11.67
CA GLN A 116 -16.25 -0.83 -10.23
C GLN A 116 -16.46 0.53 -9.60
N ALA A 117 -16.67 1.53 -10.41
CA ALA A 117 -16.85 2.89 -9.94
C ALA A 117 -18.22 3.06 -9.31
N GLY A 118 -18.37 2.63 -8.07
CA GLY A 118 -19.47 3.03 -7.23
C GLY A 118 -19.02 4.21 -6.39
N ASN A 119 -19.94 4.88 -5.76
CA ASN A 119 -19.59 5.98 -4.87
C ASN A 119 -19.10 5.49 -3.52
N ASP A 120 -19.31 4.22 -3.22
CA ASP A 120 -18.90 3.62 -1.97
C ASP A 120 -17.67 2.74 -2.19
N TYR A 121 -16.51 3.25 -1.79
CA TYR A 121 -15.28 2.50 -1.87
C TYR A 121 -15.12 1.65 -0.61
N VAL A 122 -15.89 0.57 -0.54
CA VAL A 122 -15.91 -0.37 0.58
C VAL A 122 -15.26 -1.67 0.14
N ILE A 123 -14.34 -2.15 0.96
CA ILE A 123 -13.66 -3.41 0.72
C ILE A 123 -14.36 -4.54 1.46
#